data_79e1c7d0edb3d029d3bc005fcf6358b0
#
_entry.id   79e1c7d0edb3d029d3bc005fcf6358b0
#
_cell.length_a   1.000
_cell.length_b   1.000
_cell.length_c   1.000
_cell.angle_alpha   90.00
_cell.angle_beta   90.00
_cell.angle_gamma   90.00
#
_symmetry.space_group_name_H-M   'P 1'
#
loop_
_entity.id
_entity.type
_entity.pdbx_description
1 polymer ?
#
loop_
_entity_poly.entity_id
_entity_poly.type
_entity_poly.pdbx_seq_one_letter_code
_entity_poly.pdbx_strand_id
1 'polypeptide(L)'
;MMSETPFVVGEADASLAERLDNEINAFNAATGHHDGRMLSVAVSGDDGDLLAGLYGWTWGGCGYIDLLWVRDDQRGSGLGAGLLAAAEAEIRRRGCDRVALNTHSFQAPGFYARFGYRECGRTPGYPHGHDDIHLLKQLC
;
A
#
# COMPACT_ATOMS: atom_id res chain seq x y z
N MET A 1 -22.15 -40.56 1.81
CA MET A 1 -22.74 -39.44 1.11
C MET A 1 -22.04 -38.17 1.55
N MET A 2 -21.50 -37.38 0.60
CA MET A 2 -20.90 -36.13 0.93
C MET A 2 -21.99 -35.08 1.05
N SER A 3 -22.00 -34.36 2.17
CA SER A 3 -22.84 -33.16 2.29
C SER A 3 -22.24 -32.04 1.47
N GLU A 4 -23.08 -31.29 0.78
CA GLU A 4 -22.62 -30.10 0.08
C GLU A 4 -22.17 -29.06 1.10
N THR A 5 -20.96 -28.52 0.87
CA THR A 5 -20.42 -27.40 1.65
C THR A 5 -20.93 -26.11 1.02
N PRO A 6 -21.75 -25.35 1.72
CA PRO A 6 -22.31 -24.15 1.11
C PRO A 6 -21.29 -23.04 0.99
N PHE A 7 -21.29 -22.34 -0.15
CA PHE A 7 -20.52 -21.13 -0.35
C PHE A 7 -21.43 -19.94 -0.07
N VAL A 8 -21.08 -19.17 0.97
CA VAL A 8 -21.85 -18.00 1.39
C VAL A 8 -21.23 -16.76 0.78
N VAL A 9 -21.98 -16.10 -0.10
CA VAL A 9 -21.54 -14.86 -0.77
C VAL A 9 -22.13 -13.67 -0.03
N GLY A 10 -21.29 -12.70 0.28
CA GLY A 10 -21.70 -11.49 0.98
C GLY A 10 -20.84 -10.29 0.63
N GLU A 11 -21.00 -9.26 1.40
CA GLU A 11 -20.24 -8.02 1.22
C GLU A 11 -19.13 -7.91 2.28
N ALA A 12 -19.07 -6.80 2.99
CA ALA A 12 -18.03 -6.56 3.99
C ALA A 12 -18.19 -7.47 5.20
N ASP A 13 -17.10 -8.10 5.60
CA ASP A 13 -17.04 -8.95 6.80
C ASP A 13 -15.64 -8.81 7.41
N ALA A 14 -15.53 -7.92 8.40
CA ALA A 14 -14.24 -7.61 9.02
C ALA A 14 -13.67 -8.82 9.77
N SER A 15 -14.51 -9.64 10.39
CA SER A 15 -14.01 -10.80 11.11
C SER A 15 -13.52 -11.90 10.17
N LEU A 16 -14.15 -12.05 9.02
CA LEU A 16 -13.65 -12.96 7.98
C LEU A 16 -12.31 -12.48 7.44
N ALA A 17 -12.19 -11.18 7.16
CA ALA A 17 -10.93 -10.59 6.67
C ALA A 17 -9.80 -10.85 7.67
N GLU A 18 -10.03 -10.59 8.95
CA GLU A 18 -9.04 -10.83 10.00
C GLU A 18 -8.66 -12.31 10.10
N ARG A 19 -9.64 -13.18 10.04
CA ARG A 19 -9.38 -14.63 10.10
C ARG A 19 -8.55 -15.10 8.92
N LEU A 20 -8.85 -14.60 7.71
CA LEU A 20 -8.10 -14.96 6.52
C LEU A 20 -6.66 -14.42 6.57
N ASP A 21 -6.48 -13.19 7.04
CA ASP A 21 -5.14 -12.62 7.24
C ASP A 21 -4.33 -13.47 8.22
N ASN A 22 -4.93 -13.88 9.33
CA ASN A 22 -4.25 -14.69 10.33
C ASN A 22 -3.85 -16.06 9.78
N GLU A 23 -4.73 -16.69 9.01
CA GLU A 23 -4.44 -18.01 8.42
C GLU A 23 -3.33 -17.91 7.36
N ILE A 24 -3.37 -16.88 6.50
CA ILE A 24 -2.36 -16.68 5.47
C ILE A 24 -1.02 -16.33 6.11
N ASN A 25 -1.01 -15.47 7.13
CA ASN A 25 0.20 -15.12 7.84
C ASN A 25 0.83 -16.34 8.53
N ALA A 26 0.01 -17.21 9.10
CA ALA A 26 0.51 -18.46 9.70
C ALA A 26 1.13 -19.38 8.65
N PHE A 27 0.50 -19.49 7.48
CA PHE A 27 1.04 -20.27 6.36
C PHE A 27 2.39 -19.69 5.90
N ASN A 28 2.44 -18.37 5.72
CA ASN A 28 3.67 -17.69 5.29
C ASN A 28 4.81 -17.89 6.30
N ALA A 29 4.50 -17.78 7.60
CA ALA A 29 5.48 -18.01 8.66
C ALA A 29 6.02 -19.45 8.61
N ALA A 30 5.15 -20.44 8.40
CA ALA A 30 5.54 -21.84 8.30
C ALA A 30 6.46 -22.11 7.11
N THR A 31 6.37 -21.30 6.05
CA THR A 31 7.22 -21.41 4.87
C THR A 31 8.46 -20.48 4.93
N GLY A 32 8.71 -19.82 6.06
CA GLY A 32 9.88 -18.97 6.27
C GLY A 32 9.68 -17.50 5.91
N HIS A 33 8.46 -17.10 5.55
CA HIS A 33 8.14 -15.71 5.15
C HIS A 33 7.36 -15.02 6.28
N HIS A 34 8.06 -14.64 7.35
CA HIS A 34 7.46 -14.16 8.59
C HIS A 34 7.94 -12.75 8.99
N ASP A 35 8.55 -11.99 8.08
CA ASP A 35 9.11 -10.67 8.37
C ASP A 35 8.16 -9.52 8.03
N GLY A 36 6.87 -9.79 7.83
CA GLY A 36 5.88 -8.79 7.51
C GLY A 36 5.67 -7.80 8.66
N ARG A 37 5.75 -6.51 8.37
CA ARG A 37 5.55 -5.43 9.36
C ARG A 37 4.78 -4.27 8.74
N MET A 38 3.81 -3.75 9.48
CA MET A 38 3.06 -2.58 9.02
C MET A 38 3.95 -1.33 9.05
N LEU A 39 3.60 -0.38 8.19
CA LEU A 39 4.31 0.89 8.04
C LEU A 39 3.29 2.01 8.01
N SER A 40 3.51 3.04 8.81
CA SER A 40 2.69 4.24 8.77
C SER A 40 3.55 5.47 8.91
N VAL A 41 3.15 6.54 8.23
CA VAL A 41 3.74 7.88 8.37
C VAL A 41 2.59 8.85 8.48
N ALA A 42 2.64 9.74 9.45
CA ALA A 42 1.56 10.71 9.68
C ALA A 42 2.14 12.10 9.93
N VAL A 43 1.45 13.10 9.44
CA VAL A 43 1.74 14.52 9.69
C VAL A 43 0.49 15.15 10.26
N SER A 44 0.59 15.70 11.47
CA SER A 44 -0.52 16.39 12.12
C SER A 44 -0.21 17.86 12.32
N GLY A 45 -1.25 18.68 12.32
CA GLY A 45 -1.15 20.11 12.63
C GLY A 45 -1.10 20.36 14.13
N ASP A 46 -0.94 21.63 14.49
CA ASP A 46 -0.82 22.07 15.89
C ASP A 46 -2.06 21.72 16.72
N ASP A 47 -3.22 21.63 16.07
CA ASP A 47 -4.49 21.28 16.69
C ASP A 47 -4.71 19.75 16.78
N GLY A 48 -3.77 18.95 16.30
CA GLY A 48 -3.87 17.50 16.30
C GLY A 48 -4.58 16.91 15.09
N ASP A 49 -5.10 17.75 14.19
CA ASP A 49 -5.78 17.26 12.97
C ASP A 49 -4.76 16.64 12.01
N LEU A 50 -5.15 15.56 11.36
CA LEU A 50 -4.31 14.89 10.37
C LEU A 50 -4.22 15.74 9.10
N LEU A 51 -3.03 16.11 8.70
CA LEU A 51 -2.75 16.87 7.48
C LEU A 51 -2.43 15.95 6.31
N ALA A 52 -1.76 14.86 6.55
CA ALA A 52 -1.33 13.92 5.53
C ALA A 52 -0.94 12.60 6.17
N GLY A 53 -1.03 11.53 5.42
CA GLY A 53 -0.66 10.21 5.94
C GLY A 53 -0.37 9.21 4.85
N LEU A 54 0.40 8.19 5.24
CA LEU A 54 0.76 7.08 4.39
C LEU A 54 0.65 5.80 5.20
N TYR A 55 0.14 4.74 4.59
CA TYR A 55 0.00 3.44 5.22
C TYR A 55 0.39 2.35 4.25
N GLY A 56 1.04 1.34 4.76
CA GLY A 56 1.46 0.20 3.96
C GLY A 56 2.16 -0.84 4.82
N TRP A 57 3.15 -1.52 4.23
CA TRP A 57 3.89 -2.56 4.95
C TRP A 57 5.22 -2.85 4.26
N THR A 58 6.06 -3.61 4.95
CA THR A 58 7.25 -4.23 4.36
C THR A 58 7.17 -5.74 4.56
N TRP A 59 7.57 -6.48 3.53
CA TRP A 59 7.59 -7.94 3.59
C TRP A 59 8.46 -8.50 2.47
N GLY A 60 9.31 -9.47 2.81
CA GLY A 60 10.09 -10.17 1.79
C GLY A 60 11.05 -9.28 1.00
N GLY A 61 11.57 -8.21 1.61
CA GLY A 61 12.50 -7.30 0.95
C GLY A 61 11.86 -6.21 0.12
N CYS A 62 10.54 -6.09 0.18
CA CYS A 62 9.78 -5.08 -0.57
C CYS A 62 8.92 -4.26 0.37
N GLY A 63 8.90 -2.95 0.18
CA GLY A 63 7.90 -2.08 0.78
C GLY A 63 6.70 -1.95 -0.15
N TYR A 64 5.50 -1.90 0.41
CA TYR A 64 4.29 -1.64 -0.34
C TYR A 64 3.53 -0.47 0.26
N ILE A 65 3.21 0.51 -0.57
CA ILE A 65 2.41 1.66 -0.16
C ILE A 65 0.97 1.39 -0.57
N ASP A 66 0.09 1.24 0.42
CA ASP A 66 -1.31 0.95 0.19
C ASP A 66 -2.14 2.22 0.07
N LEU A 67 -1.89 3.19 0.96
CA LEU A 67 -2.65 4.44 1.03
C LEU A 67 -1.70 5.62 1.20
N LEU A 68 -1.94 6.69 0.44
CA LEU A 68 -1.27 7.97 0.60
C LEU A 68 -2.29 9.08 0.40
N TRP A 69 -2.40 9.98 1.37
CA TRP A 69 -3.40 11.04 1.35
C TRP A 69 -2.82 12.33 1.90
N VAL A 70 -3.15 13.43 1.25
CA VAL A 70 -2.83 14.79 1.70
C VAL A 70 -4.13 15.59 1.72
N ARG A 71 -4.40 16.28 2.82
CA ARG A 71 -5.59 17.11 2.96
C ARG A 71 -5.61 18.19 1.87
N ASP A 72 -6.80 18.52 1.35
CA ASP A 72 -6.95 19.42 0.20
C ASP A 72 -6.22 20.75 0.38
N ASP A 73 -6.33 21.36 1.55
CA ASP A 73 -5.72 22.66 1.85
C ASP A 73 -4.20 22.58 2.08
N GLN A 74 -3.65 21.37 2.10
CA GLN A 74 -2.21 21.14 2.28
C GLN A 74 -1.53 20.65 0.99
N ARG A 75 -2.29 20.49 -0.08
CA ARG A 75 -1.73 20.06 -1.38
C ARG A 75 -0.85 21.17 -1.96
N GLY A 76 0.22 20.74 -2.65
CA GLY A 76 1.21 21.66 -3.20
C GLY A 76 2.22 22.18 -2.19
N SER A 77 2.18 21.73 -0.93
CA SER A 77 3.09 22.14 0.14
C SER A 77 4.29 21.22 0.32
N GLY A 78 4.36 20.13 -0.46
CA GLY A 78 5.45 19.16 -0.35
C GLY A 78 5.22 18.03 0.65
N LEU A 79 4.05 17.96 1.28
CA LEU A 79 3.77 16.90 2.25
C LEU A 79 3.75 15.52 1.62
N GLY A 80 3.20 15.38 0.40
CA GLY A 80 3.20 14.09 -0.30
C GLY A 80 4.61 13.59 -0.56
N ALA A 81 5.50 14.47 -1.03
CA ALA A 81 6.90 14.14 -1.24
C ALA A 81 7.60 13.78 0.06
N GLY A 82 7.30 14.52 1.14
CA GLY A 82 7.85 14.24 2.46
C GLY A 82 7.41 12.90 3.02
N LEU A 83 6.12 12.56 2.87
CA LEU A 83 5.61 11.24 3.26
C LEU A 83 6.34 10.12 2.53
N LEU A 84 6.49 10.27 1.23
CA LEU A 84 7.13 9.27 0.39
C LEU A 84 8.61 9.10 0.78
N ALA A 85 9.32 10.20 1.00
CA ALA A 85 10.72 10.17 1.43
C ALA A 85 10.88 9.49 2.80
N ALA A 86 9.99 9.80 3.76
CA ALA A 86 10.02 9.19 5.08
C ALA A 86 9.73 7.69 5.01
N ALA A 87 8.74 7.30 4.20
CA ALA A 87 8.42 5.89 4.00
C ALA A 87 9.59 5.12 3.37
N GLU A 88 10.22 5.69 2.33
CA GLU A 88 11.36 5.05 1.67
C GLU A 88 12.56 4.90 2.60
N ALA A 89 12.81 5.89 3.45
CA ALA A 89 13.89 5.81 4.45
C ALA A 89 13.64 4.67 5.42
N GLU A 90 12.40 4.53 5.91
CA GLU A 90 12.05 3.45 6.81
C GLU A 90 12.12 2.08 6.12
N ILE A 91 11.66 1.99 4.88
CA ILE A 91 11.71 0.76 4.09
C ILE A 91 13.17 0.32 3.90
N ARG A 92 14.08 1.25 3.57
CA ARG A 92 15.52 0.96 3.49
C ARG A 92 16.06 0.49 4.84
N ARG A 93 15.69 1.14 5.92
CA ARG A 93 16.16 0.80 7.26
C ARG A 93 15.75 -0.62 7.65
N ARG A 94 14.62 -1.10 7.13
CA ARG A 94 14.14 -2.48 7.35
C ARG A 94 14.82 -3.49 6.44
N GLY A 95 15.79 -3.07 5.63
CA GLY A 95 16.54 -3.96 4.74
C GLY A 95 15.88 -4.25 3.40
N CYS A 96 14.86 -3.48 3.04
CA CYS A 96 14.19 -3.63 1.74
C CYS A 96 14.89 -2.81 0.66
N ASP A 97 14.89 -3.32 -0.57
CA ASP A 97 15.59 -2.69 -1.70
C ASP A 97 14.63 -2.15 -2.77
N ARG A 98 13.32 -2.23 -2.55
CA ARG A 98 12.32 -1.79 -3.53
C ARG A 98 11.03 -1.40 -2.88
N VAL A 99 10.24 -0.59 -3.60
CA VAL A 99 8.90 -0.17 -3.17
C VAL A 99 7.93 -0.38 -4.32
N ALA A 100 6.80 -0.97 -4.03
CA ALA A 100 5.72 -1.17 -4.98
C ALA A 100 4.46 -0.44 -4.52
N LEU A 101 3.64 -0.03 -5.46
CA LEU A 101 2.33 0.57 -5.19
C LEU A 101 1.44 0.49 -6.42
N ASN A 102 0.15 0.70 -6.22
CA ASN A 102 -0.80 0.86 -7.30
C ASN A 102 -1.41 2.25 -7.23
N THR A 103 -1.67 2.85 -8.38
CA THR A 103 -2.42 4.11 -8.49
C THR A 103 -3.30 4.05 -9.73
N HIS A 104 -4.48 4.66 -9.66
CA HIS A 104 -5.37 4.72 -10.82
C HIS A 104 -5.01 5.90 -11.72
N SER A 105 -5.27 5.76 -13.01
CA SER A 105 -4.87 6.77 -14.00
C SER A 105 -5.50 8.15 -13.77
N PHE A 106 -6.64 8.23 -13.05
CA PHE A 106 -7.26 9.51 -12.70
C PHE A 106 -6.73 10.10 -11.39
N GLN A 107 -5.90 9.37 -10.64
CA GLN A 107 -5.35 9.83 -9.38
C GLN A 107 -4.06 10.63 -9.61
N ALA A 108 -2.89 10.05 -9.37
CA ALA A 108 -1.65 10.82 -9.47
C ALA A 108 -0.45 9.99 -9.94
N PRO A 109 -0.52 9.28 -11.09
CA PRO A 109 0.62 8.50 -11.53
C PRO A 109 1.86 9.36 -11.80
N GLY A 110 1.66 10.59 -12.30
CA GLY A 110 2.76 11.53 -12.56
C GLY A 110 3.49 11.98 -11.30
N PHE A 111 2.81 12.03 -10.16
CA PHE A 111 3.45 12.33 -8.88
C PHE A 111 4.54 11.31 -8.57
N TYR A 112 4.22 10.02 -8.68
CA TYR A 112 5.18 8.96 -8.37
C TYR A 112 6.31 8.88 -9.38
N ALA A 113 6.03 9.16 -10.65
CA ALA A 113 7.04 9.13 -11.70
C ALA A 113 8.18 10.11 -11.41
N ARG A 114 7.86 11.27 -10.83
CA ARG A 114 8.88 12.27 -10.46
C ARG A 114 9.87 11.77 -9.41
N PHE A 115 9.48 10.75 -8.63
CA PHE A 115 10.33 10.20 -7.57
C PHE A 115 10.95 8.86 -7.94
N GLY A 116 10.95 8.52 -9.24
CA GLY A 116 11.64 7.34 -9.73
C GLY A 116 10.82 6.08 -9.82
N TYR A 117 9.50 6.16 -9.63
CA TYR A 117 8.62 5.02 -9.80
C TYR A 117 8.34 4.79 -11.28
N ARG A 118 8.41 3.54 -11.70
CA ARG A 118 8.17 3.14 -13.09
C ARG A 118 7.01 2.18 -13.17
N GLU A 119 6.22 2.31 -14.24
CA GLU A 119 5.13 1.38 -14.50
C GLU A 119 5.68 -0.02 -14.78
N CYS A 120 5.17 -1.02 -14.05
CA CYS A 120 5.54 -2.42 -14.25
C CYS A 120 4.35 -3.29 -14.67
N GLY A 121 3.16 -2.70 -14.81
CA GLY A 121 1.97 -3.37 -15.27
C GLY A 121 0.75 -2.49 -15.09
N ARG A 122 -0.38 -2.92 -15.65
CA ARG A 122 -1.65 -2.23 -15.41
C ARG A 122 -2.83 -3.15 -15.63
N THR A 123 -3.92 -2.84 -14.94
CA THR A 123 -5.23 -3.47 -15.15
C THR A 123 -6.09 -2.46 -15.90
N PRO A 124 -6.39 -2.70 -17.19
CA PRO A 124 -7.21 -1.76 -17.95
C PRO A 124 -8.67 -1.82 -17.51
N GLY A 125 -9.36 -0.67 -17.63
CA GLY A 125 -10.78 -0.58 -17.30
C GLY A 125 -11.11 -0.70 -15.82
N TYR A 126 -10.19 -0.34 -14.95
CA TYR A 126 -10.38 -0.44 -13.51
C TYR A 126 -10.02 0.91 -12.85
N PRO A 127 -11.03 1.75 -12.51
CA PRO A 127 -12.46 1.64 -12.85
C PRO A 127 -12.74 1.96 -14.33
N HIS A 128 -13.98 1.83 -14.75
CA HIS A 128 -14.38 2.07 -16.14
C HIS A 128 -13.81 3.38 -16.71
N GLY A 129 -13.19 3.31 -17.88
CA GLY A 129 -12.58 4.47 -18.54
C GLY A 129 -11.20 4.83 -18.01
N HIS A 130 -10.69 4.10 -17.03
CA HIS A 130 -9.38 4.32 -16.41
C HIS A 130 -8.62 3.02 -16.29
N ASP A 131 -7.39 3.10 -15.81
CA ASP A 131 -6.54 1.93 -15.55
C ASP A 131 -6.03 1.97 -14.13
N ASP A 132 -5.84 0.80 -13.54
CA ASP A 132 -5.08 0.62 -12.31
C ASP A 132 -3.63 0.37 -12.73
N ILE A 133 -2.72 1.24 -12.30
CA ILE A 133 -1.32 1.26 -12.73
C ILE A 133 -0.45 0.72 -11.60
N HIS A 134 0.35 -0.29 -11.90
CA HIS A 134 1.28 -0.89 -10.96
C HIS A 134 2.66 -0.25 -11.13
N LEU A 135 3.19 0.32 -10.05
CA LEU A 135 4.44 1.06 -10.07
C LEU A 135 5.47 0.40 -9.16
N LEU A 136 6.73 0.51 -9.55
CA LEU A 136 7.86 -0.06 -8.82
C LEU A 136 9.03 0.91 -8.83
N LYS A 137 9.73 1.01 -7.69
CA LYS A 137 10.97 1.78 -7.57
C LYS A 137 12.04 0.93 -6.90
N GLN A 138 13.24 0.93 -7.47
CA GLN A 138 14.43 0.35 -6.83
C GLN A 138 15.04 1.41 -5.90
N LEU A 139 15.44 0.98 -4.71
CA LEU A 139 15.94 1.89 -3.67
C LEU A 139 17.46 1.89 -3.52
N CYS A 140 18.15 1.06 -4.22
CA CYS A 140 19.62 0.97 -4.11
C CYS A 140 20.35 2.13 -4.74
#